data_b331e64205336f454e9667a7b408a479
#
_entry.id   b331e64205336f454e9667a7b408a479
#
_cell.length_a   1.000
_cell.length_b   1.000
_cell.length_c   1.000
_cell.angle_alpha   90.00
_cell.angle_beta   90.00
_cell.angle_gamma   90.00
#
_symmetry.space_group_name_H-M   'P 1'
#
loop_
_entity.id
_entity.type
_entity.pdbx_description
1 polymer ?
#
loop_
_entity_poly.entity_id
_entity_poly.type
_entity_poly.pdbx_seq_one_letter_code
_entity_poly.pdbx_strand_id
1 'polypeptide(L)'
;MLKFRRKEEKAALSVQTRPEESFRLAGGAPSGPGERRLYRALRESVPIIDAAIGKLRRLLGEFTVSCPQAQAQRELEEFLQSVPVNAMEHGVQAFLGVYFEQLLTYGNAVGEMVLGGGQVAALYNASLDGIELEPKGPLEAAVSVWEGDRKRPCPYPELLLLSALAPEAGSIRGTSLLRGLPFVSEILLKIYKTLGVNWDRLGNVRFAVTCKPDPSGLYAGDRARQMAEEWRRAMHSREVSDFVAVGDVSIKAIGADNQILDSEVPVRQMLEQIVAKLGVPPFLLGLSWSSTERMSSQQADMLTSELDAYRGLLTPVIQKICRTWLALAGYDPQCRVEWEQITMQDEVDHANARYLNARARQLELKEEET
;
A
#
# COMPACT_ATOMS: atom_id res chain seq x y z
N MET A 1 74.84 -8.78 24.97
CA MET A 1 73.78 -9.78 24.71
C MET A 1 72.47 -9.05 24.73
N LEU A 2 72.01 -8.58 23.56
CA LEU A 2 70.73 -7.88 23.37
C LEU A 2 69.65 -8.89 23.04
N LYS A 3 68.65 -9.06 23.94
CA LYS A 3 67.51 -9.88 23.73
C LYS A 3 66.45 -9.13 22.85
N PHE A 4 66.31 -9.51 21.61
CA PHE A 4 65.21 -9.06 20.79
C PHE A 4 63.89 -9.72 21.29
N ARG A 5 62.97 -8.91 21.82
CA ARG A 5 61.60 -9.31 22.12
C ARG A 5 60.83 -9.39 20.79
N ARG A 6 60.45 -10.56 20.37
CA ARG A 6 59.49 -10.78 19.31
C ARG A 6 58.18 -10.20 19.76
N LYS A 7 57.66 -9.22 19.04
CA LYS A 7 56.32 -8.65 19.22
C LYS A 7 55.36 -9.69 18.60
N GLU A 8 54.56 -10.37 19.41
CA GLU A 8 53.44 -11.18 18.93
C GLU A 8 52.43 -10.25 18.29
N GLU A 9 52.23 -10.40 17.00
CA GLU A 9 51.07 -9.83 16.29
C GLU A 9 49.84 -10.54 16.77
N LYS A 10 49.05 -9.86 17.58
CA LYS A 10 47.70 -10.33 17.93
C LYS A 10 46.84 -10.16 16.69
N ALA A 11 46.50 -11.28 16.03
CA ALA A 11 45.41 -11.31 15.04
C ALA A 11 44.14 -10.88 15.76
N ALA A 12 43.64 -9.69 15.43
CA ALA A 12 42.34 -9.25 15.90
C ALA A 12 41.28 -10.04 15.14
N LEU A 13 40.74 -11.08 15.73
CA LEU A 13 39.50 -11.69 15.27
C LEU A 13 38.36 -10.73 15.62
N SER A 14 37.92 -9.97 14.63
CA SER A 14 36.67 -9.22 14.72
C SER A 14 35.52 -10.20 14.47
N VAL A 15 34.97 -10.77 15.51
CA VAL A 15 33.70 -11.47 15.47
C VAL A 15 32.62 -10.39 15.49
N GLN A 16 32.02 -10.09 14.35
CA GLN A 16 30.78 -9.33 14.31
C GLN A 16 29.65 -10.25 14.80
N THR A 17 29.39 -10.21 16.10
CA THR A 17 28.12 -10.65 16.63
C THR A 17 27.08 -9.62 16.19
N ARG A 18 26.26 -9.96 15.19
CA ARG A 18 25.01 -9.25 14.97
C ARG A 18 24.21 -9.39 16.27
N PRO A 19 23.71 -8.32 16.88
CA PRO A 19 22.72 -8.48 17.92
C PRO A 19 21.59 -9.30 17.31
N GLU A 20 21.23 -10.42 17.93
CA GLU A 20 19.95 -11.07 17.69
C GLU A 20 18.90 -10.02 18.04
N GLU A 21 18.41 -9.31 17.04
CA GLU A 21 17.12 -8.68 17.16
C GLU A 21 16.15 -9.81 17.40
N SER A 22 15.85 -10.06 18.67
CA SER A 22 14.83 -11.00 19.08
C SER A 22 13.60 -10.69 18.25
N PHE A 23 13.18 -11.69 17.48
CA PHE A 23 11.95 -11.68 16.69
C PHE A 23 10.81 -11.39 17.67
N ARG A 24 10.50 -10.15 17.90
CA ARG A 24 9.28 -9.76 18.57
C ARG A 24 8.18 -10.01 17.56
N LEU A 25 7.62 -11.22 17.60
CA LEU A 25 6.26 -11.45 17.12
C LEU A 25 5.45 -10.28 17.67
N ALA A 26 5.22 -9.30 16.81
CA ALA A 26 4.60 -8.03 17.04
C ALA A 26 3.86 -7.95 18.38
N GLY A 27 4.57 -7.60 19.43
CA GLY A 27 3.90 -6.92 20.50
C GLY A 27 3.25 -5.71 19.88
N GLY A 28 1.94 -5.72 19.79
CA GLY A 28 1.02 -4.85 19.12
C GLY A 28 1.61 -3.70 18.32
N ALA A 29 1.21 -3.61 17.06
CA ALA A 29 1.42 -2.37 16.33
C ALA A 29 1.05 -1.20 17.26
N PRO A 30 1.85 -0.14 17.34
CA PRO A 30 1.54 0.98 18.24
C PRO A 30 0.13 1.46 17.91
N SER A 31 -0.78 1.39 18.89
CA SER A 31 -2.15 1.88 18.70
C SER A 31 -2.15 3.41 18.61
N GLY A 32 -2.98 3.97 17.73
CA GLY A 32 -3.18 5.42 17.66
C GLY A 32 -2.28 6.12 16.61
N PRO A 33 -1.77 7.34 16.91
CA PRO A 33 -1.02 8.15 15.92
C PRO A 33 0.23 7.47 15.36
N GLY A 34 0.90 6.63 16.15
CA GLY A 34 2.07 5.88 15.73
C GLY A 34 1.73 4.83 14.68
N GLU A 35 0.63 4.14 14.84
CA GLU A 35 0.13 3.15 13.88
C GLU A 35 -0.23 3.81 12.55
N ARG A 36 -0.90 4.95 12.57
CA ARG A 36 -1.26 5.70 11.35
C ARG A 36 -0.04 6.17 10.58
N ARG A 37 1.00 6.67 11.28
CA ARG A 37 2.27 7.04 10.65
C ARG A 37 2.95 5.84 9.99
N LEU A 38 2.93 4.68 10.66
CA LEU A 38 3.48 3.44 10.13
C LEU A 38 2.76 3.03 8.84
N TYR A 39 1.43 3.04 8.83
CA TYR A 39 0.66 2.68 7.62
C TYR A 39 0.85 3.67 6.47
N ARG A 40 1.00 4.96 6.76
CA ARG A 40 1.34 5.98 5.75
C ARG A 40 2.72 5.71 5.15
N ALA A 41 3.74 5.54 5.99
CA ALA A 41 5.10 5.22 5.57
C ALA A 41 5.16 3.90 4.77
N LEU A 42 4.32 2.92 5.12
CA LEU A 42 4.23 1.65 4.43
C LEU A 42 3.71 1.82 2.98
N ARG A 43 2.67 2.63 2.79
CA ARG A 43 2.14 2.97 1.45
C ARG A 43 3.17 3.71 0.61
N GLU A 44 3.89 4.67 1.20
CA GLU A 44 4.93 5.44 0.52
C GLU A 44 6.15 4.59 0.14
N SER A 45 6.52 3.62 0.99
CA SER A 45 7.74 2.82 0.81
C SER A 45 7.55 1.55 -0.02
N VAL A 46 6.33 1.02 -0.10
CA VAL A 46 6.01 -0.25 -0.78
C VAL A 46 4.95 -0.01 -1.85
N PRO A 47 5.36 0.28 -3.10
CA PRO A 47 4.45 0.73 -4.17
C PRO A 47 3.26 -0.18 -4.44
N ILE A 48 3.43 -1.50 -4.28
CA ILE A 48 2.35 -2.46 -4.52
C ILE A 48 1.20 -2.30 -3.53
N ILE A 49 1.48 -1.86 -2.29
CA ILE A 49 0.45 -1.61 -1.28
C ILE A 49 -0.38 -0.41 -1.68
N ASP A 50 0.27 0.69 -2.08
CA ASP A 50 -0.44 1.89 -2.53
C ASP A 50 -1.25 1.64 -3.81
N ALA A 51 -0.67 0.90 -4.76
CA ALA A 51 -1.35 0.48 -5.98
C ALA A 51 -2.62 -0.33 -5.69
N ALA A 52 -2.58 -1.24 -4.72
CA ALA A 52 -3.74 -2.04 -4.33
C ALA A 52 -4.85 -1.18 -3.71
N ILE A 53 -4.52 -0.29 -2.77
CA ILE A 53 -5.48 0.65 -2.18
C ILE A 53 -6.13 1.53 -3.28
N GLY A 54 -5.30 2.07 -4.19
CA GLY A 54 -5.79 2.86 -5.33
C GLY A 54 -6.66 2.06 -6.30
N LYS A 55 -6.40 0.76 -6.49
CA LYS A 55 -7.26 -0.14 -7.29
C LYS A 55 -8.59 -0.37 -6.61
N LEU A 56 -8.62 -0.73 -5.32
CA LEU A 56 -9.86 -0.92 -4.57
C LEU A 56 -10.73 0.34 -4.60
N ARG A 57 -10.13 1.52 -4.44
CA ARG A 57 -10.84 2.80 -4.54
C ARG A 57 -11.52 2.99 -5.90
N ARG A 58 -10.81 2.71 -7.00
CA ARG A 58 -11.35 2.87 -8.36
C ARG A 58 -12.40 1.83 -8.71
N LEU A 59 -12.21 0.59 -8.25
CA LEU A 59 -13.11 -0.52 -8.52
C LEU A 59 -14.37 -0.50 -7.65
N LEU A 60 -14.45 0.39 -6.64
CA LEU A 60 -15.67 0.58 -5.85
C LEU A 60 -16.87 0.92 -6.74
N GLY A 61 -16.64 1.62 -7.86
CA GLY A 61 -17.66 2.01 -8.83
C GLY A 61 -18.49 3.20 -8.37
N GLU A 62 -19.54 3.45 -9.14
CA GLU A 62 -20.47 4.55 -8.90
C GLU A 62 -21.77 4.04 -8.27
N PHE A 63 -22.58 4.97 -7.77
CA PHE A 63 -23.88 4.68 -7.20
C PHE A 63 -24.90 5.72 -7.64
N THR A 64 -26.15 5.33 -7.61
CA THR A 64 -27.30 6.22 -7.80
C THR A 64 -28.12 6.25 -6.53
N VAL A 65 -28.84 7.35 -6.31
CA VAL A 65 -29.76 7.51 -5.18
C VAL A 65 -31.12 7.85 -5.73
N SER A 66 -32.13 7.10 -5.33
CA SER A 66 -33.52 7.35 -5.70
C SER A 66 -34.34 7.80 -4.51
N CYS A 67 -35.24 8.76 -4.72
CA CYS A 67 -36.22 9.22 -3.76
C CYS A 67 -37.62 9.34 -4.41
N PRO A 68 -38.71 9.28 -3.60
CA PRO A 68 -40.08 9.20 -4.16
C PRO A 68 -40.57 10.45 -4.93
N GLN A 69 -40.05 11.63 -4.55
CA GLN A 69 -40.51 12.91 -5.10
C GLN A 69 -39.64 13.32 -6.28
N ALA A 70 -40.22 13.53 -7.46
CA ALA A 70 -39.47 13.86 -8.68
C ALA A 70 -38.69 15.18 -8.61
N GLN A 71 -39.16 16.18 -7.87
CA GLN A 71 -38.42 17.42 -7.66
C GLN A 71 -37.22 17.20 -6.75
N ALA A 72 -37.43 16.52 -5.60
CA ALA A 72 -36.37 16.18 -4.67
C ALA A 72 -35.28 15.33 -5.34
N GLN A 73 -35.66 14.40 -6.27
CA GLN A 73 -34.72 13.59 -7.03
C GLN A 73 -33.76 14.45 -7.85
N ARG A 74 -34.26 15.44 -8.61
CA ARG A 74 -33.41 16.31 -9.43
C ARG A 74 -32.45 17.16 -8.60
N GLU A 75 -32.97 17.77 -7.54
CA GLU A 75 -32.18 18.61 -6.66
C GLU A 75 -31.14 17.77 -5.85
N LEU A 76 -31.48 16.53 -5.48
CA LEU A 76 -30.55 15.61 -4.85
C LEU A 76 -29.43 15.19 -5.81
N GLU A 77 -29.75 14.87 -7.07
CA GLU A 77 -28.75 14.55 -8.09
C GLU A 77 -27.75 15.71 -8.31
N GLU A 78 -28.24 16.95 -8.36
CA GLU A 78 -27.41 18.14 -8.45
C GLU A 78 -26.51 18.30 -7.20
N PHE A 79 -27.06 18.10 -6.00
CA PHE A 79 -26.31 18.12 -4.76
C PHE A 79 -25.23 17.04 -4.73
N LEU A 80 -25.55 15.80 -5.11
CA LEU A 80 -24.60 14.69 -5.13
C LEU A 80 -23.39 14.97 -6.02
N GLN A 81 -23.55 15.73 -7.11
CA GLN A 81 -22.50 16.09 -8.04
C GLN A 81 -21.74 17.37 -7.64
N SER A 82 -22.42 18.34 -7.02
CA SER A 82 -21.89 19.68 -6.83
C SER A 82 -21.40 19.99 -5.42
N VAL A 83 -21.74 19.21 -4.39
CA VAL A 83 -21.36 19.51 -3.01
C VAL A 83 -19.85 19.66 -2.88
N PRO A 84 -19.33 20.76 -2.33
CA PRO A 84 -17.90 20.95 -2.10
C PRO A 84 -17.33 19.91 -1.12
N VAL A 85 -16.15 19.38 -1.44
CA VAL A 85 -15.42 18.42 -0.57
C VAL A 85 -14.11 19.03 -0.10
N ASN A 86 -13.42 19.69 -1.01
CA ASN A 86 -12.19 20.44 -0.73
C ASN A 86 -12.06 21.58 -1.76
N ALA A 87 -10.92 22.27 -1.76
CA ALA A 87 -10.68 23.40 -2.67
C ALA A 87 -10.69 23.02 -4.17
N MET A 88 -10.53 21.73 -4.50
CA MET A 88 -10.36 21.26 -5.88
C MET A 88 -11.45 20.27 -6.32
N GLU A 89 -12.12 19.60 -5.39
CA GLU A 89 -13.01 18.48 -5.68
C GLU A 89 -14.43 18.74 -5.14
N HIS A 90 -15.39 18.26 -5.90
CA HIS A 90 -16.83 18.36 -5.62
C HIS A 90 -17.46 16.97 -5.77
N GLY A 91 -18.65 16.82 -5.16
CA GLY A 91 -19.46 15.63 -5.27
C GLY A 91 -19.22 14.57 -4.21
N VAL A 92 -20.29 13.86 -3.88
CA VAL A 92 -20.26 12.80 -2.87
C VAL A 92 -19.33 11.65 -3.27
N GLN A 93 -19.17 11.38 -4.56
CA GLN A 93 -18.24 10.37 -5.05
C GLN A 93 -16.77 10.71 -4.72
N ALA A 94 -16.37 11.98 -4.85
CA ALA A 94 -15.03 12.43 -4.47
C ALA A 94 -14.81 12.29 -2.96
N PHE A 95 -15.80 12.70 -2.16
CA PHE A 95 -15.78 12.51 -0.71
C PHE A 95 -15.60 11.03 -0.33
N LEU A 96 -16.41 10.14 -0.92
CA LEU A 96 -16.34 8.70 -0.65
C LEU A 96 -15.01 8.08 -1.05
N GLY A 97 -14.40 8.55 -2.13
CA GLY A 97 -13.09 8.07 -2.56
C GLY A 97 -12.03 8.25 -1.47
N VAL A 98 -11.95 9.44 -0.86
CA VAL A 98 -11.01 9.73 0.23
C VAL A 98 -11.42 9.04 1.52
N TYR A 99 -12.71 9.02 1.83
CA TYR A 99 -13.27 8.36 3.00
C TYR A 99 -12.98 6.85 3.01
N PHE A 100 -13.18 6.19 1.88
CA PHE A 100 -12.92 4.77 1.72
C PHE A 100 -11.42 4.44 1.79
N GLU A 101 -10.57 5.27 1.17
CA GLU A 101 -9.12 5.13 1.28
C GLU A 101 -8.63 5.25 2.72
N GLN A 102 -9.20 6.18 3.49
CA GLN A 102 -8.94 6.34 4.92
C GLN A 102 -9.38 5.09 5.70
N LEU A 103 -10.57 4.55 5.38
CA LEU A 103 -11.12 3.34 5.99
C LEU A 103 -10.23 2.12 5.76
N LEU A 104 -9.77 1.89 4.53
CA LEU A 104 -8.87 0.80 4.21
C LEU A 104 -7.51 0.94 4.89
N THR A 105 -6.95 2.16 4.86
CA THR A 105 -5.60 2.41 5.37
C THR A 105 -5.52 2.36 6.89
N TYR A 106 -6.52 2.90 7.60
CA TYR A 106 -6.44 3.07 9.05
C TYR A 106 -7.45 2.22 9.82
N GLY A 107 -8.37 1.56 9.14
CA GLY A 107 -9.44 0.78 9.75
C GLY A 107 -10.65 1.61 10.19
N ASN A 108 -10.49 2.92 10.33
CA ASN A 108 -11.58 3.86 10.60
C ASN A 108 -11.56 4.98 9.58
N ALA A 109 -12.75 5.53 9.32
CA ALA A 109 -12.89 6.76 8.54
C ALA A 109 -13.83 7.73 9.28
N VAL A 110 -13.52 9.02 9.16
CA VAL A 110 -14.30 10.10 9.74
C VAL A 110 -14.52 11.19 8.71
N GLY A 111 -15.78 11.50 8.47
CA GLY A 111 -16.22 12.64 7.68
C GLY A 111 -17.14 13.52 8.50
N GLU A 112 -17.38 14.73 8.01
CA GLU A 112 -18.26 15.72 8.61
C GLU A 112 -19.16 16.34 7.54
N MET A 113 -20.43 16.48 7.84
CA MET A 113 -21.38 17.29 7.08
C MET A 113 -21.33 18.73 7.62
N VAL A 114 -20.80 19.65 6.84
CA VAL A 114 -20.72 21.06 7.22
C VAL A 114 -22.02 21.74 6.84
N LEU A 115 -22.70 22.33 7.84
CA LEU A 115 -23.93 23.07 7.62
C LEU A 115 -23.66 24.56 7.40
N GLY A 116 -24.37 25.16 6.46
CA GLY A 116 -24.32 26.58 6.16
C GLY A 116 -25.63 27.05 5.52
N GLY A 117 -26.19 28.19 6.00
CA GLY A 117 -27.45 28.71 5.45
C GLY A 117 -28.65 27.78 5.59
N GLY A 118 -28.66 26.86 6.56
CA GLY A 118 -29.74 25.88 6.75
C GLY A 118 -29.66 24.66 5.83
N GLN A 119 -28.58 24.47 5.12
CA GLN A 119 -28.36 23.36 4.20
C GLN A 119 -27.01 22.69 4.45
N VAL A 120 -26.78 21.52 3.83
CA VAL A 120 -25.46 20.90 3.78
C VAL A 120 -24.61 21.69 2.79
N ALA A 121 -23.68 22.49 3.31
CA ALA A 121 -22.83 23.37 2.51
C ALA A 121 -21.57 22.68 1.99
N ALA A 122 -21.05 21.66 2.69
CA ALA A 122 -19.88 20.90 2.25
C ALA A 122 -19.83 19.53 2.96
N LEU A 123 -19.03 18.62 2.40
CA LEU A 123 -18.63 17.36 3.03
C LEU A 123 -17.11 17.41 3.25
N TYR A 124 -16.69 17.16 4.46
CA TYR A 124 -15.28 17.24 4.82
C TYR A 124 -14.74 15.89 5.29
N ASN A 125 -13.62 15.44 4.72
CA ASN A 125 -12.88 14.27 5.20
C ASN A 125 -11.95 14.70 6.34
N ALA A 126 -12.29 14.34 7.56
CA ALA A 126 -11.53 14.74 8.73
C ALA A 126 -10.27 13.88 8.92
N SER A 127 -9.20 14.53 9.38
CA SER A 127 -7.97 13.79 9.73
C SER A 127 -8.15 13.04 11.05
N LEU A 128 -7.86 11.75 11.06
CA LEU A 128 -7.86 10.94 12.27
C LEU A 128 -6.80 11.37 13.30
N ASP A 129 -5.80 12.14 12.89
CA ASP A 129 -4.74 12.61 13.82
C ASP A 129 -5.26 13.66 14.80
N GLY A 130 -6.32 14.39 14.44
CA GLY A 130 -6.98 15.37 15.29
C GLY A 130 -8.20 14.84 16.04
N ILE A 131 -8.54 13.56 15.89
CA ILE A 131 -9.79 12.99 16.40
C ILE A 131 -9.49 11.78 17.29
N GLU A 132 -10.22 11.68 18.39
CA GLU A 132 -10.19 10.51 19.27
C GLU A 132 -11.59 9.92 19.40
N LEU A 133 -11.69 8.61 19.15
CA LEU A 133 -12.91 7.83 19.28
C LEU A 133 -12.85 7.01 20.57
N GLU A 134 -13.83 7.17 21.43
CA GLU A 134 -13.96 6.43 22.69
C GLU A 134 -15.34 5.76 22.77
N PRO A 135 -15.44 4.54 23.28
CA PRO A 135 -16.74 3.92 23.53
C PRO A 135 -17.46 4.65 24.67
N LYS A 136 -18.65 5.17 24.42
CA LYS A 136 -19.51 5.79 25.45
C LYS A 136 -20.52 4.79 26.03
N GLY A 137 -20.72 3.68 25.36
CA GLY A 137 -21.61 2.60 25.70
C GLY A 137 -21.52 1.47 24.69
N PRO A 138 -22.31 0.42 24.78
CA PRO A 138 -22.24 -0.71 23.86
C PRO A 138 -22.61 -0.36 22.40
N LEU A 139 -23.35 0.74 22.18
CA LEU A 139 -23.84 1.16 20.86
C LEU A 139 -23.47 2.61 20.51
N GLU A 140 -22.74 3.31 21.36
CA GLU A 140 -22.41 4.72 21.19
C GLU A 140 -20.89 4.95 21.19
N ALA A 141 -20.42 5.80 20.30
CA ALA A 141 -19.06 6.30 20.27
C ALA A 141 -19.04 7.78 20.64
N ALA A 142 -18.20 8.16 21.59
CA ALA A 142 -17.87 9.55 21.85
C ALA A 142 -16.74 9.98 20.93
N VAL A 143 -16.91 11.15 20.32
CA VAL A 143 -15.92 11.76 19.44
C VAL A 143 -15.37 13.01 20.09
N SER A 144 -14.07 13.09 20.22
CA SER A 144 -13.37 14.27 20.73
C SER A 144 -12.37 14.78 19.69
N VAL A 145 -12.22 16.09 19.64
CA VAL A 145 -11.29 16.77 18.75
C VAL A 145 -10.14 17.35 19.58
N TRP A 146 -8.92 17.21 19.08
CA TRP A 146 -7.73 17.81 19.68
C TRP A 146 -7.49 19.21 19.09
N GLU A 147 -7.57 20.23 19.91
CA GLU A 147 -7.18 21.62 19.59
C GLU A 147 -5.86 21.94 20.32
N GLY A 148 -4.74 21.73 19.65
CA GLY A 148 -3.43 21.76 20.30
C GLY A 148 -3.33 20.66 21.36
N ASP A 149 -3.09 21.00 22.62
CA ASP A 149 -2.97 20.06 23.75
C ASP A 149 -4.29 19.83 24.50
N ARG A 150 -5.39 20.40 24.02
CA ARG A 150 -6.70 20.28 24.69
C ARG A 150 -7.64 19.37 23.91
N LYS A 151 -8.19 18.40 24.64
CA LYS A 151 -9.24 17.51 24.14
C LYS A 151 -10.61 18.15 24.41
N ARG A 152 -11.43 18.29 23.37
CA ARG A 152 -12.80 18.78 23.46
C ARG A 152 -13.76 17.79 22.84
N PRO A 153 -14.92 17.53 23.47
CA PRO A 153 -15.96 16.73 22.83
C PRO A 153 -16.44 17.43 21.56
N CYS A 154 -16.73 16.66 20.51
CA CYS A 154 -17.31 17.19 19.29
C CYS A 154 -18.68 17.80 19.61
N PRO A 155 -18.94 19.06 19.24
CA PRO A 155 -20.20 19.76 19.59
C PRO A 155 -21.41 19.18 18.84
N TYR A 156 -21.22 18.63 17.65
CA TYR A 156 -22.29 18.11 16.78
C TYR A 156 -21.96 16.70 16.28
N PRO A 157 -21.99 15.68 17.16
CA PRO A 157 -21.63 14.31 16.76
C PRO A 157 -22.59 13.72 15.72
N GLU A 158 -23.82 14.23 15.61
CA GLU A 158 -24.82 13.84 14.64
C GLU A 158 -24.42 14.19 13.19
N LEU A 159 -23.59 15.20 13.01
CA LEU A 159 -23.08 15.60 11.69
C LEU A 159 -21.85 14.79 11.24
N LEU A 160 -21.29 13.99 12.15
CA LEU A 160 -20.16 13.15 11.83
C LEU A 160 -20.58 11.88 11.08
N LEU A 161 -19.78 11.51 10.11
CA LEU A 161 -19.86 10.26 9.36
C LEU A 161 -18.73 9.36 9.87
N LEU A 162 -19.09 8.25 10.49
CA LEU A 162 -18.15 7.35 11.15
C LEU A 162 -18.29 5.95 10.58
N SER A 163 -17.17 5.34 10.22
CA SER A 163 -17.12 3.93 9.82
C SER A 163 -15.92 3.22 10.44
N ALA A 164 -16.09 1.93 10.69
CA ALA A 164 -15.04 1.04 11.17
C ALA A 164 -15.00 -0.21 10.28
N LEU A 165 -13.81 -0.58 9.80
CA LEU A 165 -13.59 -1.77 9.00
C LEU A 165 -13.33 -2.96 9.91
N ALA A 166 -14.15 -4.01 9.81
CA ALA A 166 -14.02 -5.26 10.56
C ALA A 166 -13.62 -5.03 12.05
N PRO A 167 -14.41 -4.28 12.83
CA PRO A 167 -14.12 -4.07 14.26
C PRO A 167 -14.21 -5.39 15.02
N GLU A 168 -13.39 -5.56 16.03
CA GLU A 168 -13.53 -6.65 16.99
C GLU A 168 -14.82 -6.47 17.81
N ALA A 169 -15.38 -7.56 18.31
CA ALA A 169 -16.61 -7.51 19.10
C ALA A 169 -16.47 -6.54 20.28
N GLY A 170 -17.40 -5.59 20.40
CA GLY A 170 -17.38 -4.54 21.45
C GLY A 170 -16.38 -3.41 21.20
N SER A 171 -15.66 -3.39 20.08
CA SER A 171 -14.73 -2.34 19.71
C SER A 171 -15.35 -1.36 18.71
N ILE A 172 -15.09 -0.08 18.91
CA ILE A 172 -15.39 0.99 17.94
C ILE A 172 -14.21 1.22 16.99
N ARG A 173 -13.07 0.57 17.25
CA ARG A 173 -11.88 0.66 16.41
C ARG A 173 -11.93 -0.42 15.35
N GLY A 174 -11.86 0.00 14.11
CA GLY A 174 -11.73 -0.90 12.99
C GLY A 174 -10.30 -1.42 12.85
N THR A 175 -10.18 -2.47 12.07
CA THR A 175 -8.90 -3.10 11.73
C THR A 175 -8.44 -2.64 10.36
N SER A 176 -7.25 -2.03 10.29
CA SER A 176 -6.63 -1.65 9.02
C SER A 176 -6.43 -2.86 8.11
N LEU A 177 -6.67 -2.68 6.81
CA LEU A 177 -6.29 -3.67 5.78
C LEU A 177 -4.78 -3.94 5.79
N LEU A 178 -3.98 -2.96 6.21
CA LEU A 178 -2.52 -3.04 6.27
C LEU A 178 -1.98 -3.72 7.54
N ARG A 179 -2.85 -4.11 8.49
CA ARG A 179 -2.45 -4.80 9.70
C ARG A 179 -1.74 -6.11 9.36
N GLY A 180 -0.53 -6.29 9.90
CA GLY A 180 0.33 -7.45 9.64
C GLY A 180 1.31 -7.28 8.48
N LEU A 181 1.11 -6.30 7.59
CA LEU A 181 2.03 -6.04 6.48
C LEU A 181 3.39 -5.42 6.87
N PRO A 182 3.53 -4.64 7.97
CA PRO A 182 4.82 -4.02 8.30
C PRO A 182 5.97 -5.01 8.36
N PHE A 183 5.78 -6.18 8.97
CA PHE A 183 6.79 -7.22 9.08
C PHE A 183 7.23 -7.77 7.72
N VAL A 184 6.27 -8.17 6.89
CA VAL A 184 6.55 -8.73 5.55
C VAL A 184 7.23 -7.70 4.67
N SER A 185 6.76 -6.45 4.74
CA SER A 185 7.33 -5.33 3.99
C SER A 185 8.75 -4.99 4.41
N GLU A 186 9.06 -5.06 5.71
CA GLU A 186 10.43 -4.85 6.20
C GLU A 186 11.40 -5.88 5.63
N ILE A 187 11.00 -7.16 5.57
CA ILE A 187 11.80 -8.22 4.95
C ILE A 187 12.00 -7.92 3.46
N LEU A 188 10.93 -7.58 2.73
CA LEU A 188 11.00 -7.24 1.31
C LEU A 188 11.97 -6.08 1.05
N LEU A 189 11.87 -5.00 1.82
CA LEU A 189 12.74 -3.83 1.70
C LEU A 189 14.20 -4.16 2.04
N LYS A 190 14.45 -5.05 3.02
CA LYS A 190 15.81 -5.55 3.32
C LYS A 190 16.39 -6.32 2.14
N ILE A 191 15.58 -7.17 1.47
CA ILE A 191 16.00 -7.90 0.28
C ILE A 191 16.35 -6.91 -0.85
N TYR A 192 15.49 -5.94 -1.14
CA TYR A 192 15.75 -4.92 -2.18
C TYR A 192 17.01 -4.09 -1.88
N LYS A 193 17.19 -3.69 -0.63
CA LYS A 193 18.42 -2.98 -0.23
C LYS A 193 19.66 -3.85 -0.45
N THR A 194 19.60 -5.12 -0.11
CA THR A 194 20.72 -6.06 -0.33
C THR A 194 21.00 -6.26 -1.81
N LEU A 195 19.95 -6.38 -2.64
CA LEU A 195 20.07 -6.43 -4.09
C LEU A 195 20.76 -5.18 -4.62
N GLY A 196 20.31 -3.98 -4.23
CA GLY A 196 20.95 -2.72 -4.65
C GLY A 196 22.45 -2.69 -4.31
N VAL A 197 22.82 -3.03 -3.06
CA VAL A 197 24.24 -3.09 -2.64
C VAL A 197 25.03 -4.12 -3.45
N ASN A 198 24.41 -5.26 -3.80
CA ASN A 198 25.08 -6.28 -4.60
C ASN A 198 25.26 -5.80 -6.04
N TRP A 199 24.28 -5.12 -6.63
CA TRP A 199 24.39 -4.50 -7.95
C TRP A 199 25.50 -3.44 -8.00
N ASP A 200 25.58 -2.58 -6.97
CA ASP A 200 26.66 -1.59 -6.85
C ASP A 200 28.03 -2.26 -6.77
N ARG A 201 28.14 -3.39 -6.07
CA ARG A 201 29.39 -4.17 -5.98
C ARG A 201 29.76 -4.85 -7.28
N LEU A 202 28.79 -5.39 -8.01
CA LEU A 202 29.00 -6.06 -9.30
C LEU A 202 29.30 -5.05 -10.42
N GLY A 203 28.62 -3.90 -10.42
CA GLY A 203 28.86 -2.82 -11.38
C GLY A 203 30.23 -2.16 -11.20
N ASN A 204 30.78 -2.18 -9.99
CA ASN A 204 32.12 -1.68 -9.67
C ASN A 204 33.10 -2.85 -9.57
N VAL A 205 33.50 -3.39 -10.71
CA VAL A 205 34.53 -4.44 -10.78
C VAL A 205 35.80 -3.92 -10.10
N ARG A 206 36.21 -4.59 -9.02
CA ARG A 206 37.46 -4.28 -8.32
C ARG A 206 38.52 -5.27 -8.78
N PHE A 207 39.70 -4.77 -9.01
CA PHE A 207 40.83 -5.62 -9.42
C PHE A 207 41.86 -5.64 -8.31
N ALA A 208 42.33 -6.83 -7.94
CA ALA A 208 43.55 -6.99 -7.15
C ALA A 208 44.70 -7.22 -8.12
N VAL A 209 45.58 -6.26 -8.16
CA VAL A 209 46.83 -6.36 -8.91
C VAL A 209 47.93 -6.77 -7.93
N THR A 210 48.44 -7.97 -8.06
CA THR A 210 49.51 -8.49 -7.23
C THR A 210 50.75 -8.66 -8.07
N CYS A 211 51.88 -8.11 -7.57
CA CYS A 211 53.18 -8.26 -8.16
C CYS A 211 54.05 -9.14 -7.26
N LYS A 212 54.73 -10.14 -7.80
CA LYS A 212 55.71 -10.85 -7.01
C LYS A 212 56.89 -9.95 -6.74
N PRO A 213 57.42 -9.91 -5.49
CA PRO A 213 58.61 -9.14 -5.19
C PRO A 213 59.81 -9.68 -5.96
N ASP A 214 60.63 -8.77 -6.49
CA ASP A 214 61.90 -9.12 -7.11
C ASP A 214 62.80 -9.75 -6.01
N PRO A 215 63.54 -10.81 -6.33
CA PRO A 215 64.48 -11.42 -5.40
C PRO A 215 65.49 -10.45 -4.77
N SER A 216 65.78 -9.33 -5.43
CA SER A 216 66.69 -8.27 -4.92
C SER A 216 66.09 -7.35 -3.86
N GLY A 217 64.72 -7.35 -3.68
CA GLY A 217 64.03 -6.54 -2.65
C GLY A 217 64.15 -5.02 -2.76
N LEU A 218 64.97 -4.51 -3.63
CA LEU A 218 65.24 -3.10 -3.89
C LEU A 218 64.14 -2.54 -4.82
N TYR A 219 63.35 -1.56 -4.38
CA TYR A 219 62.32 -0.84 -5.13
C TYR A 219 60.91 -1.47 -5.25
N ALA A 220 60.55 -2.45 -4.43
CA ALA A 220 59.20 -3.04 -4.46
C ALA A 220 58.08 -2.03 -4.17
N GLY A 221 58.32 -1.04 -3.31
CA GLY A 221 57.35 0.01 -2.97
C GLY A 221 57.11 1.03 -4.09
N ASP A 222 58.16 1.39 -4.82
CA ASP A 222 58.09 2.40 -5.89
C ASP A 222 57.40 1.79 -7.15
N ARG A 223 57.67 0.52 -7.46
CA ARG A 223 56.98 -0.22 -8.51
C ARG A 223 55.52 -0.38 -8.24
N ALA A 224 55.12 -0.67 -6.98
CA ALA A 224 53.71 -0.79 -6.60
C ALA A 224 52.95 0.54 -6.76
N ARG A 225 53.61 1.67 -6.41
CA ARG A 225 53.06 3.01 -6.60
C ARG A 225 52.88 3.37 -8.10
N GLN A 226 53.93 3.17 -8.90
CA GLN A 226 53.86 3.40 -10.35
C GLN A 226 52.73 2.58 -11.00
N MET A 227 52.60 1.30 -10.64
CA MET A 227 51.56 0.45 -11.15
C MET A 227 50.16 0.89 -10.72
N ALA A 228 50.01 1.35 -9.47
CA ALA A 228 48.74 1.89 -8.98
C ALA A 228 48.36 3.19 -9.70
N GLU A 229 49.35 4.04 -10.06
CA GLU A 229 49.09 5.26 -10.81
C GLU A 229 48.69 4.98 -12.27
N GLU A 230 49.42 4.08 -12.95
CA GLU A 230 49.11 3.67 -14.34
C GLU A 230 47.72 2.98 -14.40
N TRP A 231 47.43 2.08 -13.45
CA TRP A 231 46.14 1.45 -13.32
C TRP A 231 45.02 2.49 -13.12
N ARG A 232 45.20 3.46 -12.25
CA ARG A 232 44.26 4.54 -12.00
C ARG A 232 44.02 5.36 -13.27
N ARG A 233 45.06 5.67 -14.06
CA ARG A 233 44.93 6.39 -15.35
C ARG A 233 44.16 5.57 -16.35
N ALA A 234 44.44 4.28 -16.52
CA ALA A 234 43.74 3.39 -17.42
C ALA A 234 42.27 3.26 -17.09
N MET A 235 41.94 3.12 -15.79
CA MET A 235 40.54 2.97 -15.33
C MET A 235 39.73 4.27 -15.37
N HIS A 236 40.34 5.44 -15.41
CA HIS A 236 39.66 6.75 -15.53
C HIS A 236 39.64 7.26 -16.97
N SER A 237 40.28 6.57 -17.89
CA SER A 237 40.22 6.88 -19.34
C SER A 237 38.83 6.57 -19.88
N ARG A 238 38.27 7.45 -20.70
CA ARG A 238 37.04 7.20 -21.46
C ARG A 238 37.22 6.22 -22.60
N GLU A 239 38.48 5.92 -22.98
CA GLU A 239 38.81 4.99 -24.00
C GLU A 239 39.19 3.64 -23.37
N VAL A 240 38.80 2.54 -24.01
CA VAL A 240 39.20 1.19 -23.60
C VAL A 240 40.72 1.07 -23.82
N SER A 241 41.47 1.10 -22.72
CA SER A 241 42.94 0.98 -22.74
C SER A 241 43.35 -0.40 -22.24
N ASP A 242 44.10 -1.12 -23.02
CA ASP A 242 44.71 -2.38 -22.57
C ASP A 242 45.86 -2.07 -21.61
N PHE A 243 45.88 -2.78 -20.47
CA PHE A 243 46.96 -2.67 -19.52
C PHE A 243 48.05 -3.69 -19.83
N VAL A 244 49.22 -3.19 -20.22
CA VAL A 244 50.39 -4.04 -20.51
C VAL A 244 51.40 -3.86 -19.35
N ALA A 245 51.63 -4.93 -18.62
CA ALA A 245 52.61 -4.95 -17.55
C ALA A 245 53.81 -5.84 -17.92
N VAL A 246 55.00 -5.35 -17.64
CA VAL A 246 56.25 -6.14 -17.75
C VAL A 246 56.63 -6.66 -16.39
N GLY A 247 56.60 -7.99 -16.24
CA GLY A 247 56.91 -8.68 -14.96
C GLY A 247 55.88 -9.73 -14.57
N ASP A 248 56.08 -10.39 -13.43
CA ASP A 248 55.18 -11.40 -12.90
C ASP A 248 54.00 -10.69 -12.14
N VAL A 249 53.02 -10.26 -12.91
CA VAL A 249 51.83 -9.54 -12.43
C VAL A 249 50.61 -10.44 -12.58
N SER A 250 49.90 -10.64 -11.49
CA SER A 250 48.60 -11.34 -11.50
C SER A 250 47.46 -10.35 -11.23
N ILE A 251 46.49 -10.32 -12.13
CA ILE A 251 45.31 -9.48 -12.04
C ILE A 251 44.14 -10.42 -11.74
N LYS A 252 43.50 -10.23 -10.59
CA LYS A 252 42.26 -10.93 -10.23
C LYS A 252 41.14 -9.92 -10.09
N ALA A 253 40.03 -10.17 -10.79
CA ALA A 253 38.80 -9.44 -10.51
C ALA A 253 38.25 -9.90 -9.15
N ILE A 254 38.05 -8.98 -8.23
CA ILE A 254 37.47 -9.25 -6.91
C ILE A 254 35.99 -8.89 -6.98
N GLY A 255 35.13 -9.82 -6.60
CA GLY A 255 33.67 -9.62 -6.58
C GLY A 255 32.96 -10.17 -7.81
N ALA A 256 33.68 -10.79 -8.75
CA ALA A 256 33.08 -11.44 -9.92
C ALA A 256 32.76 -12.94 -9.72
N ASP A 257 32.99 -13.49 -8.56
CA ASP A 257 32.64 -14.88 -8.22
C ASP A 257 31.11 -14.95 -7.95
N ASN A 258 30.36 -14.80 -8.97
CA ASN A 258 28.96 -15.13 -9.33
C ASN A 258 28.06 -15.80 -8.27
N GLN A 259 28.12 -15.41 -7.02
CA GLN A 259 27.08 -15.78 -6.06
C GLN A 259 26.16 -14.58 -5.78
N ILE A 260 25.41 -14.17 -6.81
CA ILE A 260 24.17 -13.43 -6.54
C ILE A 260 23.24 -14.47 -5.93
N LEU A 261 22.89 -14.27 -4.66
CA LEU A 261 21.82 -15.04 -4.04
C LEU A 261 20.57 -14.92 -4.92
N ASP A 262 20.05 -16.04 -5.37
CA ASP A 262 18.77 -16.08 -6.06
C ASP A 262 17.72 -15.47 -5.12
N SER A 263 17.25 -14.29 -5.47
CA SER A 263 16.29 -13.51 -4.68
C SER A 263 14.88 -13.57 -5.24
N GLU A 264 14.68 -14.27 -6.37
CA GLU A 264 13.37 -14.36 -7.01
C GLU A 264 12.35 -15.02 -6.09
N VAL A 265 12.70 -16.18 -5.56
CA VAL A 265 11.79 -16.95 -4.68
C VAL A 265 11.41 -16.18 -3.41
N PRO A 266 12.35 -15.65 -2.60
CA PRO A 266 11.96 -14.91 -1.39
C PRO A 266 11.21 -13.61 -1.69
N VAL A 267 11.56 -12.87 -2.74
CA VAL A 267 10.81 -11.68 -3.16
C VAL A 267 9.39 -12.05 -3.53
N ARG A 268 9.21 -13.10 -4.34
CA ARG A 268 7.90 -13.58 -4.74
C ARG A 268 7.06 -14.00 -3.54
N GLN A 269 7.61 -14.75 -2.60
CA GLN A 269 6.90 -15.14 -1.38
C GLN A 269 6.43 -13.94 -0.54
N MET A 270 7.25 -12.89 -0.41
CA MET A 270 6.84 -11.68 0.31
C MET A 270 5.74 -10.94 -0.43
N LEU A 271 5.81 -10.83 -1.76
CA LEU A 271 4.77 -10.23 -2.57
C LEU A 271 3.47 -11.03 -2.52
N GLU A 272 3.52 -12.36 -2.53
CA GLU A 272 2.35 -13.23 -2.38
C GLU A 272 1.63 -13.00 -1.04
N GLN A 273 2.38 -12.85 0.05
CA GLN A 273 1.80 -12.52 1.37
C GLN A 273 1.13 -11.14 1.38
N ILE A 274 1.76 -10.14 0.75
CA ILE A 274 1.20 -8.79 0.65
C ILE A 274 -0.08 -8.82 -0.17
N VAL A 275 -0.06 -9.44 -1.34
CA VAL A 275 -1.21 -9.55 -2.26
C VAL A 275 -2.37 -10.31 -1.61
N ALA A 276 -2.08 -11.45 -0.96
CA ALA A 276 -3.08 -12.23 -0.24
C ALA A 276 -3.76 -11.42 0.88
N LYS A 277 -2.98 -10.61 1.62
CA LYS A 277 -3.52 -9.76 2.69
C LYS A 277 -4.40 -8.63 2.14
N LEU A 278 -4.04 -8.05 0.99
CA LEU A 278 -4.77 -6.95 0.37
C LEU A 278 -6.02 -7.41 -0.39
N GLY A 279 -6.17 -8.71 -0.67
CA GLY A 279 -7.33 -9.27 -1.36
C GLY A 279 -7.45 -8.83 -2.83
N VAL A 280 -6.41 -8.24 -3.42
CA VAL A 280 -6.43 -7.78 -4.81
C VAL A 280 -5.71 -8.82 -5.69
N PRO A 281 -6.36 -9.34 -6.74
CA PRO A 281 -5.73 -10.29 -7.64
C PRO A 281 -4.40 -9.81 -8.22
N PRO A 282 -3.38 -10.68 -8.32
CA PRO A 282 -2.04 -10.31 -8.80
C PRO A 282 -2.04 -9.66 -10.18
N PHE A 283 -2.87 -10.12 -11.10
CA PHE A 283 -2.94 -9.59 -12.46
C PHE A 283 -3.40 -8.11 -12.49
N LEU A 284 -4.22 -7.68 -11.54
CA LEU A 284 -4.62 -6.26 -11.41
C LEU A 284 -3.49 -5.37 -10.91
N LEU A 285 -2.47 -5.95 -10.29
CA LEU A 285 -1.27 -5.27 -9.81
C LEU A 285 -0.08 -5.38 -10.78
N GLY A 286 -0.30 -5.94 -11.98
CA GLY A 286 0.73 -6.11 -12.98
C GLY A 286 1.71 -7.25 -12.68
N LEU A 287 1.36 -8.17 -11.80
CA LEU A 287 2.17 -9.34 -11.47
C LEU A 287 1.76 -10.51 -12.38
N SER A 288 2.67 -10.92 -13.26
CA SER A 288 2.48 -12.04 -14.20
C SER A 288 2.81 -13.39 -13.54
N TRP A 289 2.12 -13.73 -12.46
CA TRP A 289 2.20 -15.08 -11.95
C TRP A 289 1.31 -15.99 -12.81
N SER A 290 1.77 -17.21 -13.06
CA SER A 290 1.08 -18.16 -13.92
C SER A 290 -0.36 -18.41 -13.42
N SER A 291 -1.31 -17.69 -13.97
CA SER A 291 -2.73 -17.88 -13.74
C SER A 291 -3.37 -18.32 -15.05
N THR A 292 -4.26 -19.32 -14.97
CA THR A 292 -5.10 -19.67 -16.09
C THR A 292 -6.25 -18.66 -16.19
N GLU A 293 -6.82 -18.48 -17.37
CA GLU A 293 -7.99 -17.62 -17.59
C GLU A 293 -9.11 -17.91 -16.58
N ARG A 294 -9.38 -19.18 -16.33
CA ARG A 294 -10.37 -19.63 -15.34
C ARG A 294 -10.03 -19.16 -13.91
N MET A 295 -8.77 -19.22 -13.50
CA MET A 295 -8.35 -18.72 -12.18
C MET A 295 -8.51 -17.21 -12.08
N SER A 296 -8.17 -16.48 -13.14
CA SER A 296 -8.34 -15.01 -13.17
C SER A 296 -9.81 -14.61 -13.06
N SER A 297 -10.72 -15.31 -13.73
CA SER A 297 -12.16 -15.11 -13.61
C SER A 297 -12.65 -15.37 -12.18
N GLN A 298 -12.28 -16.49 -11.57
CA GLN A 298 -12.64 -16.79 -10.18
C GLN A 298 -12.11 -15.75 -9.19
N GLN A 299 -10.88 -15.26 -9.39
CA GLN A 299 -10.30 -14.19 -8.56
C GLN A 299 -11.05 -12.86 -8.74
N ALA A 300 -11.51 -12.56 -9.95
CA ALA A 300 -12.33 -11.38 -10.22
C ALA A 300 -13.70 -11.47 -9.50
N ASP A 301 -14.34 -12.64 -9.51
CA ASP A 301 -15.60 -12.86 -8.79
C ASP A 301 -15.44 -12.71 -7.27
N MET A 302 -14.34 -13.22 -6.72
CA MET A 302 -14.00 -13.05 -5.30
C MET A 302 -13.80 -11.56 -4.94
N LEU A 303 -13.07 -10.82 -5.79
CA LEU A 303 -12.87 -9.39 -5.57
C LEU A 303 -14.19 -8.60 -5.68
N THR A 304 -15.09 -8.99 -6.58
CA THR A 304 -16.43 -8.40 -6.68
C THR A 304 -17.20 -8.56 -5.37
N SER A 305 -17.16 -9.75 -4.78
CA SER A 305 -17.79 -10.01 -3.47
C SER A 305 -17.18 -9.16 -2.34
N GLU A 306 -15.87 -8.98 -2.31
CA GLU A 306 -15.19 -8.08 -1.36
C GLU A 306 -15.61 -6.62 -1.55
N LEU A 307 -15.69 -6.15 -2.80
CA LEU A 307 -16.14 -4.79 -3.11
C LEU A 307 -17.59 -4.56 -2.69
N ASP A 308 -18.46 -5.55 -2.85
CA ASP A 308 -19.85 -5.46 -2.39
C ASP A 308 -19.94 -5.40 -0.86
N ALA A 309 -19.05 -6.10 -0.13
CA ALA A 309 -18.95 -5.96 1.32
C ALA A 309 -18.52 -4.54 1.73
N TYR A 310 -17.56 -3.93 1.03
CA TYR A 310 -17.19 -2.52 1.27
C TYR A 310 -18.32 -1.54 0.93
N ARG A 311 -19.05 -1.76 -0.16
CA ARG A 311 -20.26 -1.00 -0.52
C ARG A 311 -21.31 -1.05 0.59
N GLY A 312 -21.49 -2.24 1.19
CA GLY A 312 -22.36 -2.41 2.36
C GLY A 312 -21.98 -1.54 3.55
N LEU A 313 -20.69 -1.32 3.80
CA LEU A 313 -20.18 -0.42 4.84
C LEU A 313 -20.36 1.07 4.49
N LEU A 314 -20.31 1.43 3.22
CA LEU A 314 -20.43 2.82 2.75
C LEU A 314 -21.87 3.27 2.52
N THR A 315 -22.76 2.35 2.21
CA THR A 315 -24.18 2.64 1.97
C THR A 315 -24.84 3.44 3.10
N PRO A 316 -24.66 3.10 4.40
CA PRO A 316 -25.23 3.90 5.49
C PRO A 316 -24.68 5.33 5.54
N VAL A 317 -23.42 5.55 5.12
CA VAL A 317 -22.81 6.88 5.07
C VAL A 317 -23.50 7.73 3.99
N ILE A 318 -23.67 7.17 2.78
CA ILE A 318 -24.38 7.83 1.68
C ILE A 318 -25.82 8.14 2.10
N GLN A 319 -26.52 7.16 2.69
CA GLN A 319 -27.89 7.32 3.15
C GLN A 319 -28.00 8.43 4.22
N LYS A 320 -27.04 8.52 5.15
CA LYS A 320 -27.03 9.57 6.16
C LYS A 320 -26.88 10.94 5.53
N ILE A 321 -25.96 11.11 4.56
CA ILE A 321 -25.76 12.35 3.82
C ILE A 321 -27.07 12.76 3.11
N CYS A 322 -27.65 11.85 2.32
CA CYS A 322 -28.85 12.13 1.54
C CYS A 322 -30.06 12.44 2.41
N ARG A 323 -30.28 11.66 3.47
CA ARG A 323 -31.40 11.87 4.41
C ARG A 323 -31.29 13.21 5.11
N THR A 324 -30.09 13.58 5.55
CA THR A 324 -29.86 14.89 6.19
C THR A 324 -30.12 16.03 5.22
N TRP A 325 -29.63 15.91 3.97
CA TRP A 325 -29.86 16.91 2.95
C TRP A 325 -31.35 17.05 2.60
N LEU A 326 -32.07 15.93 2.36
CA LEU A 326 -33.49 15.92 2.07
C LEU A 326 -34.32 16.56 3.19
N ALA A 327 -34.01 16.20 4.44
CA ALA A 327 -34.70 16.76 5.61
C ALA A 327 -34.50 18.28 5.73
N LEU A 328 -33.27 18.77 5.52
CA LEU A 328 -32.97 20.20 5.56
C LEU A 328 -33.59 20.96 4.37
N ALA A 329 -33.75 20.33 3.22
CA ALA A 329 -34.45 20.89 2.07
C ALA A 329 -36.00 20.83 2.19
N GLY A 330 -36.51 20.21 3.27
CA GLY A 330 -37.95 20.10 3.52
C GLY A 330 -38.65 18.99 2.77
N TYR A 331 -37.91 18.01 2.26
CA TYR A 331 -38.41 16.83 1.60
C TYR A 331 -38.51 15.62 2.54
N ASP A 332 -39.25 14.59 2.12
CA ASP A 332 -39.26 13.29 2.80
C ASP A 332 -37.85 12.68 2.76
N PRO A 333 -37.24 12.34 3.91
CA PRO A 333 -35.88 11.81 3.97
C PRO A 333 -35.71 10.37 3.48
N GLN A 334 -36.75 9.78 2.86
CA GLN A 334 -36.66 8.44 2.31
C GLN A 334 -35.81 8.44 1.03
N CYS A 335 -34.74 7.65 1.04
CA CYS A 335 -33.91 7.45 -0.13
C CYS A 335 -33.38 6.01 -0.18
N ARG A 336 -33.11 5.54 -1.38
CA ARG A 336 -32.51 4.23 -1.66
C ARG A 336 -31.21 4.43 -2.46
N VAL A 337 -30.15 3.80 -2.01
CA VAL A 337 -28.86 3.79 -2.69
C VAL A 337 -28.73 2.49 -3.49
N GLU A 338 -28.38 2.60 -4.74
CA GLU A 338 -28.14 1.48 -5.64
C GLU A 338 -26.75 1.63 -6.27
N TRP A 339 -25.91 0.60 -6.11
CA TRP A 339 -24.59 0.58 -6.69
C TRP A 339 -24.62 0.01 -8.10
N GLU A 340 -23.81 0.55 -8.99
CA GLU A 340 -23.63 -0.03 -10.30
C GLU A 340 -22.99 -1.41 -10.23
N GLN A 341 -23.33 -2.27 -11.18
CA GLN A 341 -22.72 -3.60 -11.24
C GLN A 341 -21.23 -3.50 -11.52
N ILE A 342 -20.43 -4.23 -10.73
CA ILE A 342 -18.99 -4.35 -10.96
C ILE A 342 -18.78 -5.31 -12.13
N THR A 343 -18.31 -4.80 -13.26
CA THR A 343 -18.03 -5.59 -14.44
C THR A 343 -16.52 -5.70 -14.61
N MET A 344 -15.96 -6.87 -14.27
CA MET A 344 -14.55 -7.21 -14.51
C MET A 344 -14.38 -8.20 -15.65
N GLN A 345 -15.49 -8.69 -16.21
CA GLN A 345 -15.54 -9.58 -17.36
C GLN A 345 -15.76 -8.79 -18.64
N ASP A 346 -15.41 -9.40 -19.75
CA ASP A 346 -15.59 -8.80 -21.07
C ASP A 346 -17.09 -8.51 -21.31
N GLU A 347 -17.42 -7.34 -21.85
CA GLU A 347 -18.83 -6.94 -22.13
C GLU A 347 -19.60 -7.97 -22.97
N VAL A 348 -18.86 -8.72 -23.81
CA VAL A 348 -19.43 -9.80 -24.63
C VAL A 348 -19.92 -10.95 -23.76
N ASP A 349 -19.17 -11.36 -22.74
CA ASP A 349 -19.55 -12.42 -21.82
C ASP A 349 -20.76 -12.03 -20.97
N HIS A 350 -20.84 -10.76 -20.56
CA HIS A 350 -22.01 -10.22 -19.88
C HIS A 350 -23.25 -10.18 -20.76
N ALA A 351 -23.11 -9.77 -22.01
CA ALA A 351 -24.23 -9.78 -22.98
C ALA A 351 -24.72 -11.20 -23.21
N ASN A 352 -23.80 -12.16 -23.35
CA ASN A 352 -24.15 -13.59 -23.49
C ASN A 352 -24.85 -14.15 -22.24
N ALA A 353 -24.36 -13.83 -21.05
CA ALA A 353 -24.98 -14.25 -19.80
C ALA A 353 -26.39 -13.67 -19.63
N ARG A 354 -26.60 -12.38 -19.96
CA ARG A 354 -27.92 -11.74 -19.94
C ARG A 354 -28.89 -12.42 -20.94
N TYR A 355 -28.41 -12.73 -22.14
CA TYR A 355 -29.19 -13.40 -23.15
C TYR A 355 -29.61 -14.81 -22.69
N LEU A 356 -28.68 -15.58 -22.13
CA LEU A 356 -28.96 -16.94 -21.63
C LEU A 356 -29.91 -16.92 -20.44
N ASN A 357 -29.78 -15.98 -19.51
CA ASN A 357 -30.69 -15.82 -18.38
C ASN A 357 -32.11 -15.38 -18.82
N ALA A 358 -32.21 -14.47 -19.78
CA ALA A 358 -33.49 -14.06 -20.34
C ALA A 358 -34.20 -15.23 -21.06
N ARG A 359 -33.44 -16.07 -21.77
CA ARG A 359 -33.94 -17.25 -22.45
C ARG A 359 -34.37 -18.34 -21.47
N ALA A 360 -33.64 -18.54 -20.37
CA ALA A 360 -34.00 -19.46 -19.30
C ALA A 360 -35.34 -19.05 -18.66
N ARG A 361 -35.52 -17.78 -18.32
CA ARG A 361 -36.78 -17.25 -17.78
C ARG A 361 -37.96 -17.40 -18.75
N GLN A 362 -37.75 -17.23 -20.06
CA GLN A 362 -38.78 -17.46 -21.06
C GLN A 362 -39.21 -18.94 -21.17
N LEU A 363 -38.27 -19.85 -20.93
CA LEU A 363 -38.56 -21.28 -20.93
C LEU A 363 -39.35 -21.70 -19.68
N GLU A 364 -38.93 -21.18 -18.50
CA GLU A 364 -39.62 -21.39 -17.22
C GLU A 364 -41.09 -20.89 -17.28
N LEU A 365 -41.33 -19.69 -17.82
CA LEU A 365 -42.67 -19.14 -18.00
C LEU A 365 -43.54 -19.96 -18.96
N LYS A 366 -42.94 -20.59 -19.99
CA LYS A 366 -43.69 -21.47 -20.92
C LYS A 366 -44.01 -22.84 -20.32
N GLU A 367 -43.20 -23.33 -19.38
CA GLU A 367 -43.48 -24.58 -18.66
C GLU A 367 -44.58 -24.39 -17.59
N GLU A 368 -44.70 -23.17 -17.02
CA GLU A 368 -45.80 -22.84 -16.09
C GLU A 368 -47.17 -22.61 -16.78
N GLU A 369 -47.18 -22.32 -18.10
CA GLU A 369 -48.39 -22.14 -18.90
C GLU A 369 -48.93 -23.45 -19.56
N THR A 370 -48.21 -24.58 -19.41
CA THR A 370 -48.58 -25.88 -19.97
C THR A 370 -49.00 -26.85 -18.89
#